data_bf96b7f6ab6ebfd68fd1daccdd5d3b0f
#
_entry.id   bf96b7f6ab6ebfd68fd1daccdd5d3b0f
#
_cell.length_a   1.000
_cell.length_b   1.000
_cell.length_c   1.000
_cell.angle_alpha   90.00
_cell.angle_beta   90.00
_cell.angle_gamma   90.00
#
_symmetry.space_group_name_H-M   'P 1'
#
loop_
_entity.id
_entity.type
_entity.pdbx_description
1 polymer ?
#
loop_
_entity_poly.entity_id
_entity_poly.type
_entity_poly.pdbx_seq_one_letter_code
_entity_poly.pdbx_strand_id
1 'polypeptide(L)'
;MAEELMDGTLTAVWLDRTRLARAADLLAVAVLVSIPWSTTATGILVLLWLAALAPTLDWPMLRRELRTPAGGLPVLFFLLAAMGMFWADVPWRERLGGLDAFLRLLTIPLLMAQFRRSGNGRWIMLGFLASCSVLLVASYAHYAWRQWVPDPDWWTLYGVPVKDYILQSGEFQLCAFGLAYAAVEAWRARRRQLAFALGLLACAFLANVVYIVTGRTAIAAMPVLLVLLGLRLFGWRGALGVVLAGMLIATAAWFSSSYLRMRVSGAWNEAYRYETQGAETSAGQRLEFWKKSLHFVVAAPVIGHGTGSIRDQFSRVVGTSGPSTIISDNPHQQTLTVAIQLGLVGVFVLYAMWIAHLLLFPGGGLVGWCGLLVVAQNVAASLFNSSLFDFSQGWLYVFCVGTLGGAILSLRAQEAAH
;
A
#
# COMPACT_ATOMS: atom_id res chain seq x y z
N MET A 1 -32.65 28.46 -35.71
CA MET A 1 -33.53 28.14 -34.57
C MET A 1 -33.66 26.67 -34.25
N ALA A 2 -33.78 25.74 -35.22
CA ALA A 2 -33.78 24.28 -34.94
C ALA A 2 -32.36 23.70 -34.70
N GLU A 3 -31.32 24.23 -35.37
CA GLU A 3 -29.93 23.83 -35.17
C GLU A 3 -29.34 24.31 -33.84
N GLU A 4 -29.68 25.51 -33.36
CA GLU A 4 -29.25 26.01 -32.06
C GLU A 4 -29.88 25.27 -30.88
N LEU A 5 -31.11 24.72 -31.03
CA LEU A 5 -31.76 23.89 -30.01
C LEU A 5 -31.17 22.47 -29.93
N MET A 6 -30.64 21.94 -31.03
CA MET A 6 -30.01 20.62 -31.05
C MET A 6 -28.61 20.67 -30.47
N ASP A 7 -27.83 21.74 -30.69
CA ASP A 7 -26.47 21.87 -30.20
C ASP A 7 -26.42 22.11 -28.66
N GLY A 8 -27.39 22.88 -28.14
CA GLY A 8 -27.52 23.13 -26.70
C GLY A 8 -27.96 21.88 -25.89
N THR A 9 -28.74 20.97 -26.49
CA THR A 9 -29.20 19.75 -25.81
C THR A 9 -28.15 18.62 -25.83
N LEU A 10 -27.35 18.52 -26.87
CA LEU A 10 -26.29 17.51 -26.96
C LEU A 10 -25.15 17.84 -26.01
N THR A 11 -24.73 19.10 -25.87
CA THR A 11 -23.69 19.52 -24.90
C THR A 11 -24.17 19.40 -23.46
N ALA A 12 -25.44 19.58 -23.14
CA ALA A 12 -26.00 19.43 -21.79
C ALA A 12 -26.04 17.97 -21.31
N VAL A 13 -26.19 17.02 -22.22
CA VAL A 13 -26.23 15.57 -21.88
C VAL A 13 -24.86 15.02 -21.49
N TRP A 14 -23.78 15.57 -22.04
CA TRP A 14 -22.41 15.07 -21.78
C TRP A 14 -21.76 15.64 -20.51
N LEU A 15 -22.30 16.71 -19.93
CA LEU A 15 -21.75 17.42 -18.77
C LEU A 15 -22.67 17.42 -17.53
N ASP A 16 -23.47 16.38 -17.35
CA ASP A 16 -24.15 16.19 -16.05
C ASP A 16 -23.14 15.90 -14.96
N ARG A 17 -22.76 16.95 -14.22
CA ARG A 17 -21.79 16.89 -13.11
C ARG A 17 -22.14 15.82 -12.08
N THR A 18 -23.41 15.53 -11.87
CA THR A 18 -23.89 14.51 -10.93
C THR A 18 -23.57 13.10 -11.45
N ARG A 19 -23.75 12.85 -12.73
CA ARG A 19 -23.40 11.56 -13.36
C ARG A 19 -21.90 11.35 -13.39
N LEU A 20 -21.14 12.38 -13.76
CA LEU A 20 -19.67 12.31 -13.74
C LEU A 20 -19.11 12.10 -12.33
N ALA A 21 -19.67 12.75 -11.31
CA ALA A 21 -19.27 12.53 -9.92
C ALA A 21 -19.54 11.09 -9.46
N ARG A 22 -20.70 10.52 -9.81
CA ARG A 22 -20.99 9.09 -9.54
C ARG A 22 -20.06 8.17 -10.32
N ALA A 23 -19.77 8.48 -11.58
CA ALA A 23 -18.80 7.72 -12.38
C ALA A 23 -17.40 7.76 -11.75
N ALA A 24 -16.95 8.93 -11.27
CA ALA A 24 -15.69 9.05 -10.57
C ALA A 24 -15.65 8.21 -9.28
N ASP A 25 -16.75 8.18 -8.49
CA ASP A 25 -16.82 7.30 -7.30
C ASP A 25 -16.72 5.81 -7.69
N LEU A 26 -17.45 5.38 -8.72
CA LEU A 26 -17.41 3.99 -9.20
C LEU A 26 -16.04 3.62 -9.78
N LEU A 27 -15.41 4.53 -10.52
CA LEU A 27 -14.07 4.32 -11.08
C LEU A 27 -13.02 4.21 -9.97
N ALA A 28 -13.13 4.98 -8.89
CA ALA A 28 -12.25 4.83 -7.73
C ALA A 28 -12.41 3.45 -7.06
N VAL A 29 -13.64 2.92 -6.97
CA VAL A 29 -13.88 1.54 -6.53
C VAL A 29 -13.26 0.55 -7.50
N ALA A 30 -13.46 0.74 -8.82
CA ALA A 30 -12.91 -0.14 -9.86
C ALA A 30 -11.38 -0.18 -9.85
N VAL A 31 -10.71 0.94 -9.55
CA VAL A 31 -9.24 0.98 -9.36
C VAL A 31 -8.83 -0.02 -8.27
N LEU A 32 -9.44 0.06 -7.07
CA LEU A 32 -9.08 -0.86 -5.97
C LEU A 32 -9.44 -2.31 -6.26
N VAL A 33 -10.54 -2.55 -6.96
CA VAL A 33 -10.92 -3.90 -7.43
C VAL A 33 -9.88 -4.46 -8.41
N SER A 34 -9.27 -3.63 -9.24
CA SER A 34 -8.31 -4.05 -10.26
C SER A 34 -6.88 -4.26 -9.72
N ILE A 35 -6.53 -3.64 -8.58
CA ILE A 35 -5.17 -3.71 -8.02
C ILE A 35 -4.67 -5.15 -7.84
N PRO A 36 -5.42 -6.11 -7.29
CA PRO A 36 -4.96 -7.49 -7.14
C PRO A 36 -4.70 -8.20 -8.48
N TRP A 37 -5.30 -7.75 -9.57
CA TRP A 37 -5.36 -8.48 -10.85
C TRP A 37 -4.41 -7.96 -11.92
N SER A 38 -4.36 -6.64 -12.17
CA SER A 38 -3.67 -6.10 -13.33
C SER A 38 -3.15 -4.69 -13.10
N THR A 39 -1.85 -4.49 -13.29
CA THR A 39 -1.22 -3.15 -13.26
C THR A 39 -1.71 -2.27 -14.41
N THR A 40 -1.88 -2.86 -15.61
CA THR A 40 -2.37 -2.15 -16.80
C THR A 40 -3.81 -1.68 -16.60
N ALA A 41 -4.70 -2.56 -16.13
CA ALA A 41 -6.09 -2.19 -15.85
C ALA A 41 -6.16 -1.10 -14.78
N THR A 42 -5.36 -1.20 -13.71
CA THR A 42 -5.26 -0.19 -12.67
C THR A 42 -4.84 1.17 -13.26
N GLY A 43 -3.80 1.22 -14.08
CA GLY A 43 -3.35 2.46 -14.73
C GLY A 43 -4.41 3.09 -15.63
N ILE A 44 -5.09 2.30 -16.47
CA ILE A 44 -6.19 2.77 -17.32
C ILE A 44 -7.34 3.34 -16.47
N LEU A 45 -7.75 2.62 -15.42
CA LEU A 45 -8.84 3.05 -14.54
C LEU A 45 -8.48 4.31 -13.76
N VAL A 46 -7.23 4.51 -13.36
CA VAL A 46 -6.75 5.76 -12.75
C VAL A 46 -6.88 6.93 -13.72
N LEU A 47 -6.51 6.76 -15.00
CA LEU A 47 -6.67 7.80 -16.01
C LEU A 47 -8.15 8.13 -16.27
N LEU A 48 -9.00 7.10 -16.37
CA LEU A 48 -10.45 7.29 -16.53
C LEU A 48 -11.06 7.98 -15.30
N TRP A 49 -10.61 7.62 -14.10
CA TRP A 49 -11.01 8.27 -12.85
C TRP A 49 -10.64 9.77 -12.86
N LEU A 50 -9.41 10.11 -13.23
CA LEU A 50 -8.96 11.50 -13.34
C LEU A 50 -9.79 12.27 -14.37
N ALA A 51 -10.08 11.67 -15.53
CA ALA A 51 -10.90 12.28 -16.58
C ALA A 51 -12.34 12.54 -16.11
N ALA A 52 -12.95 11.61 -15.34
CA ALA A 52 -14.28 11.78 -14.78
C ALA A 52 -14.31 12.79 -13.62
N LEU A 53 -13.23 12.84 -12.82
CA LEU A 53 -13.13 13.74 -11.67
C LEU A 53 -12.92 15.21 -12.10
N ALA A 54 -12.08 15.46 -13.10
CA ALA A 54 -11.65 16.80 -13.48
C ALA A 54 -12.80 17.81 -13.67
N PRO A 55 -13.89 17.53 -14.42
CA PRO A 55 -15.00 18.45 -14.58
C PRO A 55 -15.88 18.60 -13.33
N THR A 56 -15.74 17.69 -12.35
CA THR A 56 -16.53 17.71 -11.11
C THR A 56 -15.76 18.27 -9.92
N LEU A 57 -14.50 18.69 -10.13
CA LEU A 57 -13.63 19.15 -9.09
C LEU A 57 -14.20 20.40 -8.38
N ASP A 58 -14.31 20.32 -7.06
CA ASP A 58 -14.68 21.43 -6.19
C ASP A 58 -13.40 22.10 -5.70
N TRP A 59 -13.08 23.24 -6.30
CA TRP A 59 -11.83 23.96 -6.02
C TRP A 59 -11.73 24.47 -4.57
N PRO A 60 -12.77 25.09 -3.97
CA PRO A 60 -12.79 25.41 -2.54
C PRO A 60 -12.50 24.21 -1.63
N MET A 61 -13.11 23.06 -1.90
CA MET A 61 -12.91 21.84 -1.13
C MET A 61 -11.49 21.31 -1.30
N LEU A 62 -10.98 21.23 -2.52
CA LEU A 62 -9.59 20.83 -2.76
C LEU A 62 -8.60 21.75 -2.03
N ARG A 63 -8.79 23.07 -2.10
CA ARG A 63 -7.93 24.04 -1.38
C ARG A 63 -7.99 23.82 0.13
N ARG A 64 -9.15 23.44 0.66
CA ARG A 64 -9.29 23.07 2.08
C ARG A 64 -8.46 21.85 2.43
N GLU A 65 -8.52 20.77 1.63
CA GLU A 65 -7.74 19.57 1.87
C GLU A 65 -6.23 19.82 1.75
N LEU A 66 -5.79 20.60 0.77
CA LEU A 66 -4.39 21.00 0.61
C LEU A 66 -3.82 21.76 1.80
N ARG A 67 -4.65 22.43 2.60
CA ARG A 67 -4.24 23.13 3.83
C ARG A 67 -4.13 22.19 5.04
N THR A 68 -4.62 20.98 4.95
CA THR A 68 -4.46 19.97 6.02
C THR A 68 -3.11 19.27 5.89
N PRO A 69 -2.47 18.83 6.98
CA PRO A 69 -1.23 18.04 6.88
C PRO A 69 -1.42 16.76 6.05
N ALA A 70 -2.57 16.09 6.15
CA ALA A 70 -2.83 14.85 5.42
C ALA A 70 -2.94 15.04 3.90
N GLY A 71 -3.46 16.18 3.43
CA GLY A 71 -3.55 16.47 2.00
C GLY A 71 -2.38 17.29 1.45
N GLY A 72 -1.78 18.18 2.27
CA GLY A 72 -0.71 19.07 1.86
C GLY A 72 0.68 18.42 1.83
N LEU A 73 1.01 17.55 2.81
CA LEU A 73 2.32 16.89 2.87
C LEU A 73 2.59 15.97 1.66
N PRO A 74 1.64 15.20 1.12
CA PRO A 74 1.83 14.48 -0.13
C PRO A 74 2.23 15.39 -1.30
N VAL A 75 1.59 16.56 -1.42
CA VAL A 75 1.91 17.55 -2.46
C VAL A 75 3.27 18.18 -2.22
N LEU A 76 3.59 18.54 -0.98
CA LEU A 76 4.92 19.04 -0.61
C LEU A 76 6.01 18.02 -0.94
N PHE A 77 5.77 16.74 -0.69
CA PHE A 77 6.71 15.67 -1.00
C PHE A 77 6.93 15.51 -2.51
N PHE A 78 5.87 15.59 -3.29
CA PHE A 78 5.98 15.64 -4.75
C PHE A 78 6.75 16.87 -5.23
N LEU A 79 6.45 18.07 -4.71
CA LEU A 79 7.15 19.31 -5.08
C LEU A 79 8.64 19.24 -4.73
N LEU A 80 8.97 18.70 -3.57
CA LEU A 80 10.36 18.49 -3.17
C LEU A 80 11.07 17.53 -4.16
N ALA A 81 10.42 16.44 -4.57
CA ALA A 81 10.98 15.54 -5.57
C ALA A 81 11.11 16.20 -6.95
N ALA A 82 10.14 17.02 -7.36
CA ALA A 82 10.23 17.79 -8.60
C ALA A 82 11.39 18.80 -8.56
N MET A 83 11.60 19.47 -7.44
CA MET A 83 12.77 20.32 -7.22
C MET A 83 14.07 19.50 -7.25
N GLY A 84 14.06 18.28 -6.70
CA GLY A 84 15.18 17.36 -6.69
C GLY A 84 15.73 17.01 -8.06
N MET A 85 14.94 17.16 -9.11
CA MET A 85 15.40 16.99 -10.48
C MET A 85 16.45 18.01 -10.92
N PHE A 86 16.46 19.21 -10.32
CA PHE A 86 17.35 20.29 -10.75
C PHE A 86 18.80 20.16 -10.26
N TRP A 87 19.04 19.41 -9.19
CA TRP A 87 20.39 19.13 -8.71
C TRP A 87 20.83 17.67 -8.93
N ALA A 88 19.99 16.83 -9.55
CA ALA A 88 20.36 15.47 -9.89
C ALA A 88 21.39 15.45 -11.04
N ASP A 89 22.51 14.75 -10.84
CA ASP A 89 23.57 14.59 -11.85
C ASP A 89 23.31 13.33 -12.71
N VAL A 90 22.14 13.31 -13.39
CA VAL A 90 21.70 12.22 -14.25
C VAL A 90 20.91 12.77 -15.44
N PRO A 91 20.76 11.99 -16.55
CA PRO A 91 19.96 12.39 -17.70
C PRO A 91 18.50 12.70 -17.32
N TRP A 92 17.86 13.62 -18.07
CA TRP A 92 16.45 13.99 -17.83
C TRP A 92 15.48 12.81 -17.82
N ARG A 93 15.74 11.79 -18.64
CA ARG A 93 14.93 10.57 -18.65
C ARG A 93 14.91 9.89 -17.28
N GLU A 94 16.05 9.81 -16.60
CA GLU A 94 16.15 9.19 -15.28
C GLU A 94 15.53 10.07 -14.20
N ARG A 95 15.66 11.40 -14.29
CA ARG A 95 14.99 12.36 -13.41
C ARG A 95 13.47 12.23 -13.48
N LEU A 96 12.91 12.18 -14.69
CA LEU A 96 11.47 11.98 -14.91
C LEU A 96 11.01 10.61 -14.44
N GLY A 97 11.77 9.54 -14.71
CA GLY A 97 11.48 8.21 -14.18
C GLY A 97 11.49 8.15 -12.66
N GLY A 98 12.42 8.86 -12.01
CA GLY A 98 12.47 8.98 -10.55
C GLY A 98 11.27 9.75 -9.97
N LEU A 99 10.69 10.70 -10.71
CA LEU A 99 9.53 11.49 -10.27
C LEU A 99 8.21 10.71 -10.36
N ASP A 100 8.11 9.70 -11.22
CA ASP A 100 6.86 8.95 -11.48
C ASP A 100 6.25 8.37 -10.20
N ALA A 101 7.07 7.82 -9.32
CA ALA A 101 6.60 7.26 -8.05
C ALA A 101 5.96 8.30 -7.12
N PHE A 102 6.36 9.58 -7.21
CA PHE A 102 5.81 10.66 -6.40
C PHE A 102 4.52 11.25 -6.99
N LEU A 103 4.29 11.13 -8.31
CA LEU A 103 3.09 11.66 -8.98
C LEU A 103 1.79 11.14 -8.35
N ARG A 104 1.77 9.86 -7.98
CA ARG A 104 0.58 9.24 -7.38
C ARG A 104 0.15 9.91 -6.07
N LEU A 105 1.07 10.54 -5.33
CA LEU A 105 0.76 11.24 -4.08
C LEU A 105 -0.19 12.42 -4.29
N LEU A 106 -0.17 13.05 -5.47
CA LEU A 106 -1.08 14.15 -5.82
C LEU A 106 -2.54 13.71 -5.86
N THR A 107 -2.82 12.42 -5.99
CA THR A 107 -4.18 11.88 -6.00
C THR A 107 -4.82 11.86 -4.61
N ILE A 108 -4.03 11.87 -3.51
CA ILE A 108 -4.55 11.83 -2.14
C ILE A 108 -5.49 13.00 -1.84
N PRO A 109 -5.10 14.29 -2.00
CA PRO A 109 -6.00 15.40 -1.74
C PRO A 109 -7.21 15.44 -2.70
N LEU A 110 -7.06 14.96 -3.94
CA LEU A 110 -8.17 14.85 -4.89
C LEU A 110 -9.22 13.86 -4.41
N LEU A 111 -8.80 12.67 -4.00
CA LEU A 111 -9.66 11.64 -3.43
C LEU A 111 -10.28 12.08 -2.09
N MET A 112 -9.51 12.76 -1.22
CA MET A 112 -10.04 13.32 0.02
C MET A 112 -11.17 14.32 -0.27
N ALA A 113 -10.99 15.25 -1.19
CA ALA A 113 -12.02 16.21 -1.58
C ALA A 113 -13.25 15.51 -2.19
N GLN A 114 -13.06 14.54 -3.07
CA GLN A 114 -14.13 13.76 -3.69
C GLN A 114 -14.97 13.02 -2.64
N PHE A 115 -14.30 12.19 -1.80
CA PHE A 115 -15.00 11.31 -0.86
C PHE A 115 -15.50 12.02 0.41
N ARG A 116 -14.98 13.20 0.71
CA ARG A 116 -15.59 14.08 1.71
C ARG A 116 -16.94 14.60 1.27
N ARG A 117 -17.14 14.84 -0.04
CA ARG A 117 -18.42 15.25 -0.61
C ARG A 117 -19.39 14.08 -0.73
N SER A 118 -18.93 12.93 -1.25
CA SER A 118 -19.83 11.80 -1.53
C SER A 118 -20.14 10.94 -0.30
N GLY A 119 -19.25 10.84 0.68
CA GLY A 119 -19.40 9.97 1.84
C GLY A 119 -19.37 8.47 1.54
N ASN A 120 -19.12 8.07 0.29
CA ASN A 120 -19.27 6.70 -0.21
C ASN A 120 -18.07 5.77 0.06
N GLY A 121 -17.17 6.13 0.99
CA GLY A 121 -15.94 5.37 1.27
C GLY A 121 -16.15 3.89 1.63
N ARG A 122 -17.34 3.50 2.12
CA ARG A 122 -17.67 2.09 2.39
C ARG A 122 -17.59 1.18 1.16
N TRP A 123 -17.95 1.68 -0.03
CA TRP A 123 -17.92 0.89 -1.26
C TRP A 123 -16.51 0.53 -1.70
N ILE A 124 -15.55 1.36 -1.36
CA ILE A 124 -14.12 1.11 -1.58
C ILE A 124 -13.66 -0.15 -0.83
N MET A 125 -14.00 -0.21 0.48
CA MET A 125 -13.64 -1.36 1.31
C MET A 125 -14.33 -2.65 0.84
N LEU A 126 -15.63 -2.56 0.50
CA LEU A 126 -16.40 -3.71 0.03
C LEU A 126 -15.91 -4.21 -1.33
N GLY A 127 -15.61 -3.31 -2.28
CA GLY A 127 -15.07 -3.66 -3.59
C GLY A 127 -13.71 -4.34 -3.49
N PHE A 128 -12.81 -3.78 -2.68
CA PHE A 128 -11.50 -4.39 -2.44
C PHE A 128 -11.60 -5.76 -1.76
N LEU A 129 -12.42 -5.87 -0.71
CA LEU A 129 -12.65 -7.14 -0.02
C LEU A 129 -13.25 -8.20 -0.95
N ALA A 130 -14.25 -7.84 -1.76
CA ALA A 130 -14.85 -8.75 -2.74
C ALA A 130 -13.82 -9.25 -3.75
N SER A 131 -13.00 -8.32 -4.30
CA SER A 131 -11.91 -8.63 -5.23
C SER A 131 -10.89 -9.60 -4.61
N CYS A 132 -10.41 -9.29 -3.40
CA CYS A 132 -9.48 -10.16 -2.69
C CYS A 132 -10.10 -11.50 -2.29
N SER A 133 -11.43 -11.57 -2.02
CA SER A 133 -12.11 -12.83 -1.74
C SER A 133 -12.17 -13.74 -2.96
N VAL A 134 -12.38 -13.18 -4.16
CA VAL A 134 -12.27 -13.94 -5.42
C VAL A 134 -10.84 -14.43 -5.62
N LEU A 135 -9.83 -13.57 -5.37
CA LEU A 135 -8.43 -13.97 -5.45
C LEU A 135 -8.08 -15.03 -4.40
N LEU A 136 -8.66 -14.99 -3.20
CA LEU A 136 -8.48 -16.02 -2.17
C LEU A 136 -8.97 -17.38 -2.65
N VAL A 137 -10.16 -17.45 -3.24
CA VAL A 137 -10.70 -18.67 -3.84
C VAL A 137 -9.81 -19.15 -4.97
N ALA A 138 -9.38 -18.27 -5.86
CA ALA A 138 -8.46 -18.61 -6.95
C ALA A 138 -7.11 -19.12 -6.41
N SER A 139 -6.60 -18.53 -5.31
CA SER A 139 -5.35 -18.95 -4.67
C SER A 139 -5.45 -20.37 -4.10
N TYR A 140 -6.54 -20.70 -3.39
CA TYR A 140 -6.77 -22.05 -2.88
C TYR A 140 -6.97 -23.06 -4.01
N ALA A 141 -7.74 -22.71 -5.03
CA ALA A 141 -7.95 -23.55 -6.21
C ALA A 141 -6.63 -23.82 -6.96
N HIS A 142 -5.82 -22.78 -7.18
CA HIS A 142 -4.50 -22.91 -7.80
C HIS A 142 -3.55 -23.77 -6.95
N TYR A 143 -3.56 -23.61 -5.64
CA TYR A 143 -2.76 -24.45 -4.72
C TYR A 143 -3.20 -25.92 -4.81
N ALA A 144 -4.50 -26.23 -4.76
CA ALA A 144 -5.02 -27.58 -4.88
C ALA A 144 -4.72 -28.20 -6.24
N TRP A 145 -4.92 -27.45 -7.32
CA TRP A 145 -4.63 -27.90 -8.69
C TRP A 145 -3.17 -28.29 -8.88
N ARG A 146 -2.23 -27.44 -8.38
CA ARG A 146 -0.80 -27.65 -8.53
C ARG A 146 -0.26 -28.87 -7.78
N GLN A 147 -0.95 -29.36 -6.76
CA GLN A 147 -0.58 -30.60 -6.07
C GLN A 147 -0.80 -31.84 -6.95
N TRP A 148 -1.70 -31.76 -7.95
CA TRP A 148 -2.05 -32.88 -8.83
C TRP A 148 -1.32 -32.86 -10.19
N VAL A 149 -0.81 -31.70 -10.61
CA VAL A 149 -0.12 -31.51 -11.90
C VAL A 149 1.35 -31.25 -11.62
N PRO A 150 2.27 -32.18 -11.96
CA PRO A 150 3.71 -31.91 -11.91
C PRO A 150 4.03 -30.73 -12.85
N ASP A 151 4.55 -29.66 -12.29
CA ASP A 151 4.89 -28.47 -13.05
C ASP A 151 6.36 -28.49 -13.44
N PRO A 152 6.68 -28.43 -14.73
CA PRO A 152 8.05 -28.26 -15.19
C PRO A 152 8.60 -26.85 -14.91
N ASP A 153 7.73 -25.86 -14.67
CA ASP A 153 8.14 -24.47 -14.45
C ASP A 153 8.19 -24.11 -12.96
N TRP A 154 9.34 -24.29 -12.35
CA TRP A 154 9.65 -23.96 -10.95
C TRP A 154 9.46 -22.47 -10.56
N TRP A 155 9.16 -21.59 -11.55
CA TRP A 155 8.93 -20.16 -11.36
C TRP A 155 7.56 -19.83 -10.78
N THR A 156 6.56 -20.67 -10.97
CA THR A 156 5.21 -20.42 -10.49
C THR A 156 5.03 -20.92 -9.07
N LEU A 157 4.93 -19.96 -8.15
CA LEU A 157 4.67 -20.26 -6.74
C LEU A 157 3.26 -20.85 -6.57
N TYR A 158 3.17 -21.95 -5.84
CA TYR A 158 1.87 -22.54 -5.46
C TYR A 158 0.99 -21.50 -4.79
N GLY A 159 -0.28 -21.40 -5.20
CA GLY A 159 -1.23 -20.48 -4.59
C GLY A 159 -1.14 -19.02 -5.04
N VAL A 160 -0.28 -18.69 -6.02
CA VAL A 160 -0.17 -17.34 -6.61
C VAL A 160 -0.73 -17.38 -8.04
N PRO A 161 -2.03 -17.17 -8.25
CA PRO A 161 -2.62 -17.25 -9.58
C PRO A 161 -2.34 -16.03 -10.46
N VAL A 162 -2.04 -14.87 -9.84
CA VAL A 162 -1.84 -13.58 -10.53
C VAL A 162 -0.74 -12.80 -9.84
N LYS A 163 0.02 -11.99 -10.58
CA LYS A 163 1.07 -11.08 -10.07
C LYS A 163 2.14 -11.78 -9.23
N ASP A 164 2.28 -11.36 -7.95
CA ASP A 164 3.34 -11.81 -7.06
C ASP A 164 2.82 -12.09 -5.64
N TYR A 165 3.58 -12.89 -4.91
CA TYR A 165 3.25 -13.34 -3.57
C TYR A 165 3.37 -12.25 -2.49
N ILE A 166 4.19 -11.21 -2.72
CA ILE A 166 4.41 -10.12 -1.75
C ILE A 166 3.16 -9.26 -1.69
N LEU A 167 2.66 -8.89 -2.87
CA LEU A 167 1.43 -8.11 -2.99
C LEU A 167 0.24 -8.89 -2.43
N GLN A 168 0.03 -10.14 -2.90
CA GLN A 168 -1.08 -10.98 -2.48
C GLN A 168 -1.12 -11.17 -0.96
N SER A 169 0.02 -11.49 -0.32
CA SER A 169 0.07 -11.68 1.13
C SER A 169 -0.21 -10.39 1.90
N GLY A 170 0.23 -9.24 1.40
CA GLY A 170 -0.08 -7.93 1.97
C GLY A 170 -1.57 -7.59 1.87
N GLU A 171 -2.19 -7.78 0.71
CA GLU A 171 -3.62 -7.56 0.50
C GLU A 171 -4.49 -8.48 1.37
N PHE A 172 -4.12 -9.76 1.45
CA PHE A 172 -4.81 -10.73 2.30
C PHE A 172 -4.69 -10.40 3.78
N GLN A 173 -3.54 -9.88 4.21
CA GLN A 173 -3.35 -9.40 5.56
C GLN A 173 -4.27 -8.22 5.88
N LEU A 174 -4.40 -7.23 5.00
CA LEU A 174 -5.35 -6.12 5.16
C LEU A 174 -6.79 -6.62 5.30
N CYS A 175 -7.21 -7.54 4.42
CA CYS A 175 -8.55 -8.15 4.49
C CYS A 175 -8.76 -8.87 5.82
N ALA A 176 -7.79 -9.67 6.26
CA ALA A 176 -7.89 -10.44 7.50
C ALA A 176 -8.06 -9.54 8.73
N PHE A 177 -7.23 -8.50 8.87
CA PHE A 177 -7.31 -7.59 10.02
C PHE A 177 -8.52 -6.65 9.95
N GLY A 178 -8.96 -6.26 8.75
CA GLY A 178 -10.22 -5.53 8.54
C GLY A 178 -11.43 -6.36 8.97
N LEU A 179 -11.50 -7.62 8.54
CA LEU A 179 -12.54 -8.57 8.88
C LEU A 179 -12.53 -8.94 10.37
N ALA A 180 -11.35 -9.12 10.98
CA ALA A 180 -11.23 -9.42 12.41
C ALA A 180 -11.85 -8.30 13.27
N TYR A 181 -11.57 -7.05 12.93
CA TYR A 181 -12.21 -5.91 13.59
C TYR A 181 -13.72 -5.93 13.38
N ALA A 182 -14.19 -6.09 12.15
CA ALA A 182 -15.61 -6.13 11.82
C ALA A 182 -16.34 -7.31 12.51
N ALA A 183 -15.67 -8.46 12.67
CA ALA A 183 -16.22 -9.60 13.40
C ALA A 183 -16.44 -9.30 14.88
N VAL A 184 -15.50 -8.62 15.55
CA VAL A 184 -15.65 -8.22 16.94
C VAL A 184 -16.77 -7.18 17.11
N GLU A 185 -16.87 -6.20 16.21
CA GLU A 185 -17.98 -5.22 16.24
C GLU A 185 -19.35 -5.89 16.00
N ALA A 186 -19.43 -6.84 15.06
CA ALA A 186 -20.65 -7.63 14.84
C ALA A 186 -21.03 -8.46 16.08
N TRP A 187 -20.02 -9.04 16.77
CA TRP A 187 -20.23 -9.77 18.02
C TRP A 187 -20.78 -8.87 19.13
N ARG A 188 -20.20 -7.67 19.30
CA ARG A 188 -20.67 -6.65 20.24
C ARG A 188 -22.09 -6.20 19.95
N ALA A 189 -22.43 -6.09 18.66
CA ALA A 189 -23.77 -5.77 18.17
C ALA A 189 -24.77 -6.96 18.26
N ARG A 190 -24.41 -8.07 18.92
CA ARG A 190 -25.21 -9.30 19.05
C ARG A 190 -25.54 -10.01 17.72
N ARG A 191 -24.88 -9.68 16.61
CA ARG A 191 -25.04 -10.31 15.29
C ARG A 191 -24.10 -11.52 15.17
N ARG A 192 -24.34 -12.57 15.96
CA ARG A 192 -23.41 -13.70 16.13
C ARG A 192 -23.10 -14.45 14.84
N GLN A 193 -24.10 -14.69 13.98
CA GLN A 193 -23.91 -15.38 12.70
C GLN A 193 -22.97 -14.58 11.78
N LEU A 194 -23.20 -13.27 11.68
CA LEU A 194 -22.32 -12.39 10.91
C LEU A 194 -20.90 -12.36 11.49
N ALA A 195 -20.77 -12.24 12.81
CA ALA A 195 -19.46 -12.27 13.48
C ALA A 195 -18.70 -13.56 13.18
N PHE A 196 -19.36 -14.70 13.22
CA PHE A 196 -18.77 -15.99 12.91
C PHE A 196 -18.33 -16.09 11.43
N ALA A 197 -19.20 -15.66 10.49
CA ALA A 197 -18.87 -15.65 9.06
C ALA A 197 -17.66 -14.75 8.73
N LEU A 198 -17.63 -13.52 9.30
CA LEU A 198 -16.51 -12.60 9.12
C LEU A 198 -15.21 -13.15 9.76
N GLY A 199 -15.31 -13.75 10.93
CA GLY A 199 -14.18 -14.39 11.60
C GLY A 199 -13.62 -15.57 10.81
N LEU A 200 -14.49 -16.43 10.26
CA LEU A 200 -14.09 -17.56 9.42
C LEU A 200 -13.36 -17.08 8.15
N LEU A 201 -13.89 -16.04 7.50
CA LEU A 201 -13.25 -15.45 6.32
C LEU A 201 -11.90 -14.81 6.67
N ALA A 202 -11.79 -14.13 7.82
CA ALA A 202 -10.51 -13.60 8.31
C ALA A 202 -9.49 -14.73 8.53
N CYS A 203 -9.89 -15.84 9.15
CA CYS A 203 -9.05 -17.01 9.34
C CYS A 203 -8.63 -17.64 8.01
N ALA A 204 -9.51 -17.67 7.00
CA ALA A 204 -9.18 -18.19 5.67
C ALA A 204 -8.08 -17.34 5.00
N PHE A 205 -8.16 -16.00 5.07
CA PHE A 205 -7.11 -15.12 4.59
C PHE A 205 -5.78 -15.33 5.34
N LEU A 206 -5.81 -15.41 6.67
CA LEU A 206 -4.58 -15.63 7.46
C LEU A 206 -3.99 -17.02 7.20
N ALA A 207 -4.82 -18.06 7.07
CA ALA A 207 -4.36 -19.41 6.74
C ALA A 207 -3.65 -19.43 5.38
N ASN A 208 -4.17 -18.70 4.38
CA ASN A 208 -3.49 -18.58 3.09
C ASN A 208 -2.10 -17.95 3.24
N VAL A 209 -2.00 -16.82 3.97
CA VAL A 209 -0.72 -16.13 4.21
C VAL A 209 0.28 -17.01 4.96
N VAL A 210 -0.16 -17.84 5.89
CA VAL A 210 0.72 -18.68 6.73
C VAL A 210 1.12 -19.99 6.07
N TYR A 211 0.19 -20.63 5.32
CA TYR A 211 0.39 -21.99 4.85
C TYR A 211 0.60 -22.11 3.34
N ILE A 212 0.23 -21.08 2.55
CA ILE A 212 0.23 -21.18 1.08
C ILE A 212 1.11 -20.09 0.47
N VAL A 213 0.86 -18.82 0.80
CA VAL A 213 1.53 -17.67 0.16
C VAL A 213 2.16 -16.78 1.21
N THR A 214 3.35 -17.14 1.65
CA THR A 214 4.04 -16.43 2.72
C THR A 214 4.97 -15.34 2.16
N GLY A 215 4.52 -14.08 2.27
CA GLY A 215 5.37 -12.90 2.07
C GLY A 215 6.13 -12.54 3.34
N ARG A 216 7.48 -12.54 3.30
CA ARG A 216 8.33 -12.15 4.45
C ARG A 216 7.95 -10.77 5.01
N THR A 217 7.62 -9.83 4.13
CA THR A 217 7.19 -8.46 4.48
C THR A 217 5.86 -8.45 5.23
N ALA A 218 4.88 -9.28 4.81
CA ALA A 218 3.61 -9.40 5.49
C ALA A 218 3.78 -10.00 6.90
N ILE A 219 4.62 -11.05 7.06
CA ILE A 219 4.93 -11.61 8.37
C ILE A 219 5.59 -10.55 9.27
N ALA A 220 6.53 -9.77 8.76
CA ALA A 220 7.21 -8.73 9.53
C ALA A 220 6.26 -7.59 9.98
N ALA A 221 5.23 -7.28 9.19
CA ALA A 221 4.22 -6.29 9.53
C ALA A 221 3.17 -6.82 10.54
N MET A 222 2.96 -8.14 10.62
CA MET A 222 1.89 -8.76 11.41
C MET A 222 1.91 -8.39 12.91
N PRO A 223 3.04 -8.36 13.63
CA PRO A 223 3.09 -7.95 15.04
C PRO A 223 2.58 -6.52 15.25
N VAL A 224 2.92 -5.59 14.34
CA VAL A 224 2.46 -4.19 14.41
C VAL A 224 0.94 -4.14 14.30
N LEU A 225 0.36 -4.88 13.35
CA LEU A 225 -1.09 -4.90 13.14
C LEU A 225 -1.84 -5.58 14.28
N LEU A 226 -1.25 -6.62 14.91
CA LEU A 226 -1.80 -7.26 16.11
C LEU A 226 -1.84 -6.30 17.30
N VAL A 227 -0.75 -5.57 17.55
CA VAL A 227 -0.71 -4.55 18.60
C VAL A 227 -1.78 -3.48 18.36
N LEU A 228 -1.86 -2.96 17.14
CA LEU A 228 -2.86 -1.94 16.79
C LEU A 228 -4.30 -2.46 16.94
N LEU A 229 -4.58 -3.70 16.53
CA LEU A 229 -5.89 -4.32 16.67
C LEU A 229 -6.26 -4.46 18.15
N GLY A 230 -5.33 -4.93 18.97
CA GLY A 230 -5.52 -5.06 20.41
C GLY A 230 -5.75 -3.72 21.09
N LEU A 231 -4.94 -2.70 20.79
CA LEU A 231 -5.10 -1.34 21.29
C LEU A 231 -6.46 -0.75 20.91
N ARG A 232 -6.87 -0.97 19.65
CA ARG A 232 -8.12 -0.41 19.09
C ARG A 232 -9.36 -1.02 19.70
N LEU A 233 -9.37 -2.35 19.94
CA LEU A 233 -10.54 -3.09 20.40
C LEU A 233 -10.67 -3.15 21.93
N PHE A 234 -9.55 -3.21 22.63
CA PHE A 234 -9.52 -3.59 24.04
C PHE A 234 -8.60 -2.72 24.91
N GLY A 235 -7.96 -1.67 24.31
CA GLY A 235 -6.98 -0.84 25.02
C GLY A 235 -5.66 -1.58 25.27
N TRP A 236 -4.78 -0.99 26.13
CA TRP A 236 -3.42 -1.51 26.32
C TRP A 236 -3.37 -2.92 26.94
N ARG A 237 -4.30 -3.24 27.87
CA ARG A 237 -4.39 -4.58 28.47
C ARG A 237 -4.83 -5.64 27.46
N GLY A 238 -5.76 -5.26 26.59
CA GLY A 238 -6.21 -6.11 25.50
C GLY A 238 -5.16 -6.26 24.41
N ALA A 239 -4.34 -5.24 24.15
CA ALA A 239 -3.22 -5.36 23.25
C ALA A 239 -2.24 -6.46 23.70
N LEU A 240 -1.91 -6.50 24.99
CA LEU A 240 -1.07 -7.55 25.55
C LEU A 240 -1.72 -8.94 25.35
N GLY A 241 -3.02 -9.09 25.64
CA GLY A 241 -3.74 -10.34 25.41
C GLY A 241 -3.76 -10.79 23.94
N VAL A 242 -4.00 -9.85 23.01
CA VAL A 242 -3.96 -10.13 21.56
C VAL A 242 -2.55 -10.52 21.09
N VAL A 243 -1.51 -9.86 21.60
CA VAL A 243 -0.12 -10.22 21.28
C VAL A 243 0.24 -11.60 21.81
N LEU A 244 -0.11 -11.91 23.05
CA LEU A 244 0.12 -13.25 23.64
C LEU A 244 -0.63 -14.34 22.87
N ALA A 245 -1.90 -14.12 22.52
CA ALA A 245 -2.66 -15.04 21.67
C ALA A 245 -2.00 -15.18 20.28
N GLY A 246 -1.56 -14.08 19.69
CA GLY A 246 -0.82 -14.08 18.42
C GLY A 246 0.49 -14.86 18.50
N MET A 247 1.24 -14.75 19.59
CA MET A 247 2.46 -15.54 19.82
C MET A 247 2.17 -17.03 19.93
N LEU A 248 1.09 -17.43 20.63
CA LEU A 248 0.66 -18.82 20.71
C LEU A 248 0.29 -19.38 19.32
N ILE A 249 -0.49 -18.61 18.53
CA ILE A 249 -0.85 -18.98 17.16
C ILE A 249 0.39 -19.05 16.27
N ALA A 250 1.31 -18.09 16.36
CA ALA A 250 2.56 -18.11 15.60
C ALA A 250 3.43 -19.31 15.96
N THR A 251 3.49 -19.68 17.24
CA THR A 251 4.19 -20.89 17.71
C THR A 251 3.53 -22.14 17.14
N ALA A 252 2.22 -22.26 17.21
CA ALA A 252 1.50 -23.39 16.59
C ALA A 252 1.71 -23.46 15.06
N ALA A 253 1.67 -22.30 14.38
CA ALA A 253 1.93 -22.20 12.95
C ALA A 253 3.39 -22.59 12.61
N TRP A 254 4.34 -22.22 13.43
CA TRP A 254 5.75 -22.60 13.27
C TRP A 254 5.94 -24.12 13.31
N PHE A 255 5.29 -24.82 14.24
CA PHE A 255 5.40 -26.27 14.33
C PHE A 255 4.57 -27.00 13.26
N SER A 256 3.45 -26.45 12.80
CA SER A 256 2.57 -27.08 11.81
C SER A 256 2.94 -26.80 10.36
N SER A 257 3.58 -25.62 10.04
CA SER A 257 3.90 -25.24 8.67
C SER A 257 5.40 -25.39 8.36
N SER A 258 5.77 -26.44 7.64
CA SER A 258 7.12 -26.59 7.09
C SER A 258 7.46 -25.51 6.09
N TYR A 259 6.46 -25.03 5.33
CA TYR A 259 6.62 -23.91 4.38
C TYR A 259 6.96 -22.60 5.10
N LEU A 260 6.26 -22.27 6.19
CA LEU A 260 6.58 -21.08 7.00
C LEU A 260 8.00 -21.14 7.55
N ARG A 261 8.39 -22.29 8.13
CA ARG A 261 9.77 -22.50 8.61
C ARG A 261 10.80 -22.30 7.51
N MET A 262 10.60 -22.90 6.36
CA MET A 262 11.49 -22.74 5.21
C MET A 262 11.62 -21.27 4.77
N ARG A 263 10.52 -20.52 4.72
CA ARG A 263 10.51 -19.10 4.32
C ARG A 263 11.21 -18.20 5.32
N VAL A 264 11.03 -18.42 6.61
CA VAL A 264 11.64 -17.61 7.68
C VAL A 264 13.11 -17.99 7.89
N SER A 265 13.43 -19.28 8.07
CA SER A 265 14.82 -19.74 8.25
C SER A 265 15.66 -19.53 6.99
N GLY A 266 15.03 -19.60 5.80
CA GLY A 266 15.68 -19.30 4.54
C GLY A 266 16.26 -17.89 4.50
N ALA A 267 15.56 -16.88 5.05
CA ALA A 267 16.07 -15.51 5.08
C ALA A 267 17.38 -15.38 5.89
N TRP A 268 17.46 -16.09 7.03
CA TRP A 268 18.68 -16.12 7.85
C TRP A 268 19.82 -16.85 7.14
N ASN A 269 19.54 -18.02 6.58
CA ASN A 269 20.53 -18.81 5.85
C ASN A 269 21.03 -18.08 4.60
N GLU A 270 20.17 -17.34 3.90
CA GLU A 270 20.53 -16.50 2.76
C GLU A 270 21.50 -15.40 3.17
N ALA A 271 21.24 -14.69 4.27
CA ALA A 271 22.11 -13.63 4.79
C ALA A 271 23.46 -14.21 5.25
N TYR A 272 23.45 -15.33 5.96
CA TYR A 272 24.66 -16.01 6.42
C TYR A 272 25.54 -16.50 5.25
N ARG A 273 24.94 -17.12 4.23
CA ARG A 273 25.68 -17.58 3.04
C ARG A 273 26.25 -16.43 2.23
N TYR A 274 25.54 -15.29 2.17
CA TYR A 274 26.06 -14.09 1.55
C TYR A 274 27.32 -13.59 2.28
N GLU A 275 27.30 -13.48 3.61
CA GLU A 275 28.44 -12.98 4.40
C GLU A 275 29.63 -13.94 4.41
N THR A 276 29.38 -15.25 4.44
CA THR A 276 30.46 -16.26 4.60
C THR A 276 30.99 -16.85 3.30
N GLN A 277 30.14 -16.89 2.25
CA GLN A 277 30.44 -17.58 0.98
C GLN A 277 30.37 -16.66 -0.23
N GLY A 278 29.98 -15.40 -0.06
CA GLY A 278 29.74 -14.47 -1.17
C GLY A 278 28.59 -14.90 -2.09
N ALA A 279 27.69 -15.78 -1.62
CA ALA A 279 26.61 -16.32 -2.44
C ALA A 279 25.57 -15.24 -2.74
N GLU A 280 25.23 -15.03 -4.00
CA GLU A 280 24.17 -14.10 -4.41
C GLU A 280 22.79 -14.62 -3.96
N THR A 281 22.28 -14.04 -2.89
CA THR A 281 20.97 -14.38 -2.32
C THR A 281 20.10 -13.15 -2.18
N SER A 282 18.77 -13.31 -2.20
CA SER A 282 17.84 -12.18 -2.11
C SER A 282 17.98 -11.37 -0.80
N ALA A 283 18.22 -12.03 0.34
CA ALA A 283 18.45 -11.34 1.61
C ALA A 283 19.84 -10.69 1.66
N GLY A 284 20.86 -11.36 1.14
CA GLY A 284 22.24 -10.84 1.07
C GLY A 284 22.33 -9.61 0.17
N GLN A 285 21.70 -9.63 -1.01
CA GLN A 285 21.65 -8.49 -1.91
C GLN A 285 21.00 -7.26 -1.24
N ARG A 286 19.90 -7.44 -0.50
CA ARG A 286 19.28 -6.33 0.25
C ARG A 286 20.20 -5.76 1.31
N LEU A 287 20.92 -6.60 2.04
CA LEU A 287 21.89 -6.14 3.04
C LEU A 287 23.01 -5.31 2.39
N GLU A 288 23.51 -5.75 1.24
CA GLU A 288 24.50 -4.99 0.47
C GLU A 288 23.92 -3.67 -0.04
N PHE A 289 22.71 -3.67 -0.60
CA PHE A 289 22.06 -2.45 -1.04
C PHE A 289 21.87 -1.46 0.12
N TRP A 290 21.54 -1.93 1.31
CA TRP A 290 21.40 -1.06 2.49
C TRP A 290 22.78 -0.48 2.92
N LYS A 291 23.83 -1.30 2.95
CA LYS A 291 25.19 -0.83 3.27
C LYS A 291 25.66 0.24 2.27
N LYS A 292 25.51 -0.02 0.96
CA LYS A 292 25.85 0.96 -0.10
C LYS A 292 24.98 2.22 0.02
N SER A 293 23.68 2.08 0.26
CA SER A 293 22.75 3.21 0.42
C SER A 293 23.13 4.12 1.58
N LEU A 294 23.53 3.58 2.72
CA LEU A 294 24.01 4.37 3.85
C LEU A 294 25.24 5.20 3.47
N HIS A 295 26.15 4.64 2.68
CA HIS A 295 27.30 5.38 2.17
C HIS A 295 26.88 6.55 1.27
N PHE A 296 25.91 6.34 0.38
CA PHE A 296 25.35 7.42 -0.47
C PHE A 296 24.70 8.53 0.38
N VAL A 297 23.93 8.15 1.41
CA VAL A 297 23.29 9.12 2.30
C VAL A 297 24.34 9.94 3.07
N VAL A 298 25.41 9.34 3.54
CA VAL A 298 26.50 10.06 4.22
C VAL A 298 27.22 11.02 3.28
N ALA A 299 27.34 10.69 1.99
CA ALA A 299 27.98 11.56 0.98
C ALA A 299 27.13 12.83 0.65
N ALA A 300 25.79 12.76 0.76
CA ALA A 300 24.91 13.89 0.52
C ALA A 300 23.73 13.91 1.53
N PRO A 301 23.97 14.22 2.82
CA PRO A 301 23.01 13.93 3.88
C PRO A 301 21.79 14.86 3.88
N VAL A 302 21.89 16.11 3.46
CA VAL A 302 20.84 17.11 3.64
C VAL A 302 19.77 17.02 2.57
N ILE A 303 20.14 17.14 1.29
CA ILE A 303 19.20 17.19 0.15
C ILE A 303 19.35 15.99 -0.81
N GLY A 304 20.27 15.06 -0.51
CA GLY A 304 20.52 13.88 -1.33
C GLY A 304 21.18 14.20 -2.69
N HIS A 305 21.21 13.16 -3.53
CA HIS A 305 21.83 13.25 -4.87
C HIS A 305 20.85 13.68 -5.98
N GLY A 306 19.62 14.04 -5.62
CA GLY A 306 18.56 14.46 -6.56
C GLY A 306 17.68 13.30 -7.03
N THR A 307 16.52 13.67 -7.56
CA THR A 307 15.51 12.70 -8.02
C THR A 307 15.99 11.92 -9.24
N GLY A 308 15.85 10.58 -9.19
CA GLY A 308 16.29 9.67 -10.25
C GLY A 308 17.74 9.19 -10.12
N SER A 309 18.48 9.62 -9.09
CA SER A 309 19.93 9.33 -8.94
C SER A 309 20.25 7.92 -8.45
N ILE A 310 19.29 7.12 -7.98
CA ILE A 310 19.57 5.83 -7.31
C ILE A 310 20.42 4.91 -8.18
N ARG A 311 19.97 4.65 -9.42
CA ARG A 311 20.66 3.75 -10.34
C ARG A 311 22.10 4.20 -10.64
N ASP A 312 22.30 5.50 -10.82
CA ASP A 312 23.61 6.10 -11.06
C ASP A 312 24.54 5.91 -9.84
N GLN A 313 24.04 6.16 -8.62
CA GLN A 313 24.83 5.95 -7.40
C GLN A 313 25.27 4.49 -7.25
N PHE A 314 24.39 3.53 -7.51
CA PHE A 314 24.74 2.13 -7.50
C PHE A 314 25.74 1.77 -8.61
N SER A 315 25.63 2.36 -9.81
CA SER A 315 26.54 2.10 -10.92
C SER A 315 27.98 2.55 -10.62
N ARG A 316 28.15 3.68 -9.91
CA ARG A 316 29.46 4.24 -9.54
C ARG A 316 30.27 3.34 -8.56
N VAL A 317 29.59 2.47 -7.81
CA VAL A 317 30.23 1.59 -6.80
C VAL A 317 30.25 0.12 -7.19
N VAL A 318 29.89 -0.22 -8.41
CA VAL A 318 30.02 -1.59 -8.96
C VAL A 318 31.48 -2.01 -8.94
N GLY A 319 31.77 -3.19 -8.36
CA GLY A 319 33.12 -3.73 -8.26
C GLY A 319 34.06 -3.10 -7.22
N THR A 320 33.62 -2.03 -6.52
CA THR A 320 34.45 -1.39 -5.49
C THR A 320 34.07 -1.77 -4.07
N SER A 321 32.86 -2.24 -3.85
CA SER A 321 32.34 -2.56 -2.51
C SER A 321 31.32 -3.71 -2.56
N GLY A 322 31.77 -4.91 -2.19
CA GLY A 322 30.97 -6.13 -2.12
C GLY A 322 30.94 -6.98 -3.40
N PRO A 323 30.50 -8.24 -3.30
CA PRO A 323 30.56 -9.23 -4.38
C PRO A 323 29.52 -9.00 -5.49
N SER A 324 28.45 -8.24 -5.24
CA SER A 324 27.39 -8.06 -6.21
C SER A 324 27.74 -7.04 -7.30
N THR A 325 27.61 -7.45 -8.55
CA THR A 325 27.73 -6.61 -9.73
C THR A 325 26.39 -6.00 -10.18
N ILE A 326 25.31 -6.22 -9.39
CA ILE A 326 23.97 -5.79 -9.73
C ILE A 326 23.82 -4.29 -9.49
N ILE A 327 23.47 -3.56 -10.54
CA ILE A 327 23.08 -2.15 -10.50
C ILE A 327 21.59 -2.09 -10.15
N SER A 328 21.29 -1.70 -8.90
CA SER A 328 19.91 -1.58 -8.44
C SER A 328 19.35 -0.18 -8.69
N ASP A 329 18.08 -0.10 -9.04
CA ASP A 329 17.27 1.12 -9.07
C ASP A 329 16.44 1.30 -7.79
N ASN A 330 16.50 0.31 -6.88
CA ASN A 330 15.72 0.27 -5.65
C ASN A 330 16.50 -0.42 -4.52
N PRO A 331 16.83 0.28 -3.41
CA PRO A 331 17.48 -0.33 -2.26
C PRO A 331 16.58 -1.27 -1.45
N HIS A 332 15.31 -1.45 -1.85
CA HIS A 332 14.29 -2.21 -1.13
C HIS A 332 14.10 -1.78 0.34
N GLN A 333 14.13 -0.47 0.57
CA GLN A 333 13.82 0.15 1.85
C GLN A 333 13.44 1.61 1.60
N GLN A 334 12.20 1.97 1.96
CA GLN A 334 11.59 3.25 1.57
C GLN A 334 12.37 4.47 2.08
N THR A 335 12.85 4.44 3.32
CA THR A 335 13.60 5.56 3.90
C THR A 335 14.91 5.78 3.15
N LEU A 336 15.64 4.71 2.82
CA LEU A 336 16.88 4.79 2.05
C LEU A 336 16.62 5.27 0.62
N THR A 337 15.53 4.80 -0.03
CA THR A 337 15.12 5.26 -1.35
C THR A 337 14.90 6.77 -1.39
N VAL A 338 14.30 7.32 -0.34
CA VAL A 338 14.06 8.76 -0.21
C VAL A 338 15.35 9.49 0.19
N ALA A 339 16.09 8.94 1.15
CA ALA A 339 17.31 9.56 1.66
C ALA A 339 18.41 9.72 0.58
N ILE A 340 18.58 8.74 -0.30
CA ILE A 340 19.52 8.85 -1.43
C ILE A 340 19.15 10.01 -2.34
N GLN A 341 17.87 10.15 -2.68
CA GLN A 341 17.41 11.16 -3.64
C GLN A 341 17.25 12.55 -3.02
N LEU A 342 16.67 12.64 -1.83
CA LEU A 342 16.19 13.91 -1.22
C LEU A 342 16.79 14.18 0.16
N GLY A 343 17.74 13.37 0.61
CA GLY A 343 18.42 13.52 1.90
C GLY A 343 17.49 13.44 3.11
N LEU A 344 17.95 13.98 4.22
CA LEU A 344 17.17 14.04 5.47
C LEU A 344 15.95 14.95 5.34
N VAL A 345 15.96 15.96 4.48
CA VAL A 345 14.78 16.79 4.20
C VAL A 345 13.66 15.93 3.62
N GLY A 346 13.96 15.08 2.63
CA GLY A 346 12.98 14.16 2.06
C GLY A 346 12.47 13.15 3.08
N VAL A 347 13.36 12.59 3.92
CA VAL A 347 12.98 11.66 5.00
C VAL A 347 12.06 12.34 6.00
N PHE A 348 12.35 13.56 6.41
CA PHE A 348 11.48 14.34 7.32
C PHE A 348 10.07 14.50 6.75
N VAL A 349 9.95 14.89 5.46
CA VAL A 349 8.64 15.06 4.81
C VAL A 349 7.90 13.72 4.70
N LEU A 350 8.60 12.61 4.37
CA LEU A 350 8.03 11.26 4.33
C LEU A 350 7.42 10.87 5.68
N TYR A 351 8.19 11.00 6.77
CA TYR A 351 7.71 10.63 8.11
C TYR A 351 6.61 11.56 8.61
N ALA A 352 6.71 12.88 8.34
CA ALA A 352 5.64 13.83 8.64
C ALA A 352 4.34 13.48 7.93
N MET A 353 4.40 13.07 6.66
CA MET A 353 3.26 12.59 5.88
C MET A 353 2.66 11.31 6.50
N TRP A 354 3.48 10.32 6.83
CA TRP A 354 2.99 9.10 7.47
C TRP A 354 2.33 9.37 8.82
N ILE A 355 2.93 10.23 9.65
CA ILE A 355 2.35 10.65 10.94
C ILE A 355 1.01 11.37 10.71
N ALA A 356 0.93 12.29 9.75
CA ALA A 356 -0.31 13.00 9.43
C ALA A 356 -1.41 12.02 8.99
N HIS A 357 -1.07 11.00 8.18
CA HIS A 357 -2.01 9.98 7.76
C HIS A 357 -2.42 9.05 8.91
N LEU A 358 -1.52 8.66 9.81
CA LEU A 358 -1.87 7.91 11.02
C LEU A 358 -2.84 8.70 11.91
N LEU A 359 -2.58 10.01 12.08
CA LEU A 359 -3.41 10.93 12.88
C LEU A 359 -4.75 11.29 12.19
N LEU A 360 -4.91 10.97 10.91
CA LEU A 360 -6.18 11.17 10.20
C LEU A 360 -7.25 10.18 10.67
N PHE A 361 -6.89 8.96 11.12
CA PHE A 361 -7.79 7.84 11.34
C PHE A 361 -8.12 7.46 12.82
N PRO A 362 -7.88 8.27 13.86
CA PRO A 362 -8.38 7.94 15.18
C PRO A 362 -9.91 8.07 15.21
N GLY A 363 -10.62 7.09 15.77
CA GLY A 363 -12.10 7.07 15.76
C GLY A 363 -12.70 6.52 14.46
N GLY A 364 -13.97 6.86 14.17
CA GLY A 364 -14.67 6.55 12.93
C GLY A 364 -14.95 5.07 12.64
N GLY A 365 -14.99 4.21 13.64
CA GLY A 365 -15.39 2.81 13.49
C GLY A 365 -14.55 2.03 12.48
N LEU A 366 -15.22 1.28 11.62
CA LEU A 366 -14.56 0.43 10.60
C LEU A 366 -13.79 1.24 9.55
N VAL A 367 -14.31 2.40 9.13
CA VAL A 367 -13.64 3.27 8.14
C VAL A 367 -12.30 3.76 8.67
N GLY A 368 -12.29 4.28 9.91
CA GLY A 368 -11.07 4.72 10.58
C GLY A 368 -10.09 3.57 10.80
N TRP A 369 -10.60 2.39 11.18
CA TRP A 369 -9.76 1.19 11.33
C TRP A 369 -9.07 0.80 10.02
N CYS A 370 -9.81 0.69 8.91
CA CYS A 370 -9.24 0.31 7.62
C CYS A 370 -8.20 1.33 7.12
N GLY A 371 -8.45 2.63 7.31
CA GLY A 371 -7.47 3.66 6.98
C GLY A 371 -6.20 3.55 7.82
N LEU A 372 -6.31 3.40 9.14
CA LEU A 372 -5.18 3.18 10.05
C LEU A 372 -4.39 1.92 9.67
N LEU A 373 -5.09 0.84 9.34
CA LEU A 373 -4.52 -0.45 8.97
C LEU A 373 -3.64 -0.34 7.71
N VAL A 374 -4.14 0.34 6.65
CA VAL A 374 -3.40 0.54 5.40
C VAL A 374 -2.14 1.37 5.64
N VAL A 375 -2.24 2.47 6.40
CA VAL A 375 -1.07 3.31 6.70
C VAL A 375 -0.06 2.53 7.52
N ALA A 376 -0.48 1.87 8.59
CA ALA A 376 0.43 1.13 9.47
C ALA A 376 1.12 -0.04 8.74
N GLN A 377 0.39 -0.78 7.90
CA GLN A 377 0.97 -1.85 7.09
C GLN A 377 1.99 -1.30 6.09
N ASN A 378 1.66 -0.20 5.38
CA ASN A 378 2.58 0.41 4.42
C ASN A 378 3.86 0.88 5.11
N VAL A 379 3.76 1.54 6.28
CA VAL A 379 4.92 1.96 7.08
C VAL A 379 5.76 0.77 7.51
N ALA A 380 5.14 -0.28 8.06
CA ALA A 380 5.85 -1.49 8.49
C ALA A 380 6.51 -2.23 7.31
N ALA A 381 5.80 -2.37 6.19
CA ALA A 381 6.32 -3.00 4.98
C ALA A 381 7.48 -2.19 4.36
N SER A 382 7.44 -0.87 4.50
CA SER A 382 8.45 0.06 3.99
C SER A 382 9.82 -0.04 4.67
N LEU A 383 9.89 -0.73 5.81
CA LEU A 383 11.18 -1.09 6.44
C LEU A 383 11.95 -2.15 5.65
N PHE A 384 11.25 -2.97 4.85
CA PHE A 384 11.81 -4.12 4.13
C PHE A 384 11.61 -4.05 2.62
N ASN A 385 10.90 -3.03 2.13
CA ASN A 385 10.68 -2.76 0.72
C ASN A 385 10.39 -1.26 0.49
N SER A 386 10.39 -0.79 -0.76
CA SER A 386 9.95 0.56 -1.10
C SER A 386 8.44 0.56 -1.41
N SER A 387 7.62 0.18 -0.41
CA SER A 387 6.19 -0.13 -0.58
C SER A 387 5.37 1.06 -1.08
N LEU A 388 5.72 2.29 -0.68
CA LEU A 388 5.03 3.50 -1.16
C LEU A 388 5.30 3.75 -2.65
N PHE A 389 6.48 3.37 -3.13
CA PHE A 389 6.92 3.59 -4.51
C PHE A 389 6.71 2.37 -5.41
N ASP A 390 6.37 1.21 -4.86
CA ASP A 390 5.86 0.09 -5.64
C ASP A 390 4.56 0.46 -6.36
N PHE A 391 4.35 -0.07 -7.56
CA PHE A 391 3.16 0.29 -8.34
C PHE A 391 1.87 -0.05 -7.59
N SER A 392 1.67 -1.31 -7.27
CA SER A 392 0.39 -1.79 -6.72
C SER A 392 0.19 -1.37 -5.27
N GLN A 393 1.23 -1.50 -4.42
CA GLN A 393 1.16 -1.10 -3.01
C GLN A 393 1.02 0.41 -2.86
N GLY A 394 1.69 1.20 -3.72
CA GLY A 394 1.58 2.65 -3.73
C GLY A 394 0.18 3.11 -4.14
N TRP A 395 -0.41 2.54 -5.22
CA TRP A 395 -1.78 2.86 -5.61
C TRP A 395 -2.80 2.43 -4.55
N LEU A 396 -2.63 1.26 -3.93
CA LEU A 396 -3.46 0.82 -2.81
C LEU A 396 -3.41 1.84 -1.66
N TYR A 397 -2.20 2.27 -1.28
CA TYR A 397 -2.00 3.27 -0.23
C TYR A 397 -2.72 4.59 -0.55
N VAL A 398 -2.44 5.20 -1.71
CA VAL A 398 -2.99 6.54 -2.02
C VAL A 398 -4.49 6.52 -2.20
N PHE A 399 -5.05 5.47 -2.83
CA PHE A 399 -6.50 5.34 -2.97
C PHE A 399 -7.19 5.10 -1.64
N CYS A 400 -6.67 4.22 -0.79
CA CYS A 400 -7.26 3.98 0.53
C CYS A 400 -7.14 5.21 1.44
N VAL A 401 -5.96 5.84 1.52
CA VAL A 401 -5.77 7.03 2.38
C VAL A 401 -6.67 8.17 1.89
N GLY A 402 -6.70 8.44 0.60
CA GLY A 402 -7.51 9.52 0.05
C GLY A 402 -9.02 9.29 0.23
N THR A 403 -9.51 8.11 -0.15
CA THR A 403 -10.95 7.80 -0.10
C THR A 403 -11.47 7.65 1.33
N LEU A 404 -10.78 6.86 2.18
CA LEU A 404 -11.17 6.67 3.58
C LEU A 404 -10.93 7.95 4.39
N GLY A 405 -9.88 8.72 4.06
CA GLY A 405 -9.63 10.02 4.65
C GLY A 405 -10.74 11.01 4.36
N GLY A 406 -11.20 11.11 3.12
CA GLY A 406 -12.37 11.91 2.76
C GLY A 406 -13.64 11.47 3.51
N ALA A 407 -13.90 10.16 3.54
CA ALA A 407 -15.06 9.61 4.22
C ALA A 407 -15.06 9.89 5.75
N ILE A 408 -13.91 9.75 6.43
CA ILE A 408 -13.81 10.05 7.87
C ILE A 408 -14.03 11.53 8.16
N LEU A 409 -13.53 12.41 7.28
CA LEU A 409 -13.74 13.86 7.42
C LEU A 409 -15.20 14.25 7.17
N SER A 410 -15.92 13.53 6.29
CA SER A 410 -17.37 13.67 6.11
C SER A 410 -18.13 13.27 7.37
N LEU A 411 -17.80 12.11 7.97
CA LEU A 411 -18.44 11.63 9.20
C LEU A 411 -18.26 12.62 10.35
N ARG A 412 -17.04 13.11 10.58
CA ARG A 412 -16.75 14.11 11.62
C ARG A 412 -17.49 15.43 11.42
N ALA A 413 -17.68 15.85 10.18
CA ALA A 413 -18.44 17.06 9.88
C ALA A 413 -19.93 16.88 10.19
N GLN A 414 -20.49 15.68 9.99
CA GLN A 414 -21.86 15.35 10.36
C GLN A 414 -22.03 15.29 11.89
N GLU A 415 -21.10 14.62 12.61
CA GLU A 415 -21.12 14.58 14.08
C GLU A 415 -20.99 15.96 14.74
N ALA A 416 -20.26 16.89 14.13
CA ALA A 416 -20.11 18.25 14.64
C ALA A 416 -21.33 19.15 14.34
N ALA A 417 -22.22 18.75 13.43
CA ALA A 417 -23.43 19.48 13.06
C ALA A 417 -24.67 19.05 13.89
N HIS A 418 -24.55 17.94 14.63
CA HIS A 418 -25.55 17.42 15.59
C HIS A 418 -25.15 17.71 17.02
#